data_d01cf60baff45d8b6735e42c7b628f11
#
_entry.id   d01cf60baff45d8b6735e42c7b628f11
#
_cell.length_a   1.000
_cell.length_b   1.000
_cell.length_c   1.000
_cell.angle_alpha   90.00
_cell.angle_beta   90.00
_cell.angle_gamma   90.00
#
_symmetry.space_group_name_H-M   'P 1'
#
loop_
_entity.id
_entity.type
_entity.pdbx_description
1 polymer ?
#
loop_
_entity_poly.entity_id
_entity_poly.type
_entity_poly.pdbx_seq_one_letter_code
_entity_poly.pdbx_strand_id
1 'polypeptide(L)'
;MTPEELKGLTINKVVDARGSACPGPLMATKKALSEMQPGEIIEVLSSDAGTKRDVPKWAVKKEYEYLGDVREDGYFRLYIKK
;
A
#
# COMPACT_ATOMS: atom_id res chain seq x y z
N MET A 1 2.82 -5.73 12.11
CA MET A 1 1.43 -5.67 12.61
C MET A 1 0.66 -6.90 12.15
N THR A 2 -0.26 -7.37 12.95
CA THR A 2 -1.12 -8.50 12.56
C THR A 2 -2.19 -8.00 11.57
N PRO A 3 -2.81 -8.91 10.78
CA PRO A 3 -3.89 -8.52 9.88
C PRO A 3 -5.05 -7.81 10.59
N GLU A 4 -5.35 -8.21 11.82
CA GLU A 4 -6.42 -7.59 12.60
C GLU A 4 -6.06 -6.15 12.97
N GLU A 5 -4.81 -5.90 13.35
CA GLU A 5 -4.34 -4.54 13.66
C GLU A 5 -4.36 -3.67 12.42
N LEU A 6 -3.95 -4.22 11.26
CA LEU A 6 -3.97 -3.49 10.01
C LEU A 6 -5.37 -3.09 9.60
N LYS A 7 -6.35 -3.97 9.79
CA LYS A 7 -7.75 -3.68 9.46
C LYS A 7 -8.36 -2.63 10.38
N GLY A 8 -7.80 -2.46 11.56
CA GLY A 8 -8.27 -1.46 12.53
C GLY A 8 -7.66 -0.08 12.35
N LEU A 9 -6.75 0.11 11.40
CA LEU A 9 -6.12 1.40 11.16
C LEU A 9 -7.11 2.41 10.56
N THR A 10 -6.89 3.68 10.90
CA THR A 10 -7.60 4.77 10.24
C THR A 10 -6.95 5.04 8.90
N ILE A 11 -7.65 4.71 7.82
CA ILE A 11 -7.12 4.87 6.47
C ILE A 11 -7.50 6.25 5.93
N ASN A 12 -6.48 7.00 5.51
CA ASN A 12 -6.68 8.36 5.00
C ASN A 12 -6.90 8.38 3.49
N LYS A 13 -6.33 7.39 2.77
CA LYS A 13 -6.50 7.29 1.32
C LYS A 13 -6.47 5.82 0.90
N VAL A 14 -7.34 5.47 -0.04
CA VAL A 14 -7.39 4.13 -0.63
C VAL A 14 -7.03 4.26 -2.11
N VAL A 15 -6.07 3.44 -2.57
CA VAL A 15 -5.73 3.31 -3.98
C VAL A 15 -6.16 1.93 -4.45
N ASP A 16 -7.14 1.88 -5.33
CA ASP A 16 -7.59 0.62 -5.91
C ASP A 16 -6.88 0.38 -7.24
N ALA A 17 -5.84 -0.44 -7.19
CA ALA A 17 -5.05 -0.79 -8.37
C ALA A 17 -5.25 -2.25 -8.77
N ARG A 18 -6.35 -2.86 -8.36
CA ARG A 18 -6.68 -4.24 -8.73
C ARG A 18 -6.86 -4.32 -10.24
N GLY A 19 -6.35 -5.41 -10.83
CA GLY A 19 -6.40 -5.61 -12.27
C GLY A 19 -5.27 -4.94 -13.04
N SER A 20 -4.46 -4.10 -12.38
CA SER A 20 -3.30 -3.46 -12.99
C SER A 20 -2.03 -4.23 -12.64
N ALA A 21 -1.10 -4.33 -13.60
CA ALA A 21 0.20 -4.95 -13.38
C ALA A 21 1.25 -3.88 -13.06
N CYS A 22 2.31 -4.29 -12.34
CA CYS A 22 3.45 -3.42 -12.07
C CYS A 22 4.05 -2.92 -13.41
N PRO A 23 4.40 -1.60 -13.55
CA PRO A 23 4.56 -0.64 -12.48
C PRO A 23 3.33 0.22 -12.15
N GLY A 24 2.16 -0.09 -12.70
CA GLY A 24 0.95 0.69 -12.49
C GLY A 24 0.59 0.93 -11.02
N PRO A 25 0.45 -0.13 -10.20
CA PRO A 25 0.13 0.05 -8.77
C PRO A 25 1.19 0.83 -8.01
N LEU A 26 2.46 0.61 -8.32
CA LEU A 26 3.56 1.34 -7.69
C LEU A 26 3.51 2.83 -8.04
N MET A 27 3.26 3.16 -9.30
CA MET A 27 3.15 4.55 -9.74
C MET A 27 1.96 5.24 -9.09
N ALA A 28 0.82 4.56 -8.98
CA ALA A 28 -0.36 5.10 -8.31
C ALA A 28 -0.09 5.35 -6.83
N THR A 29 0.63 4.45 -6.18
CA THR A 29 1.02 4.59 -4.78
C THR A 29 1.92 5.79 -4.57
N LYS A 30 2.92 5.97 -5.43
CA LYS A 30 3.84 7.11 -5.37
C LYS A 30 3.08 8.42 -5.49
N LYS A 31 2.16 8.52 -6.46
CA LYS A 31 1.36 9.70 -6.68
C LYS A 31 0.49 10.02 -5.47
N ALA A 32 -0.19 9.01 -4.94
CA ALA A 32 -1.07 9.19 -3.79
C ALA A 32 -0.30 9.67 -2.56
N LEU A 33 0.86 9.07 -2.28
CA LEU A 33 1.68 9.46 -1.15
C LEU A 33 2.23 10.87 -1.28
N SER A 34 2.52 11.33 -2.50
CA SER A 34 2.98 12.70 -2.72
C SER A 34 1.93 13.75 -2.36
N GLU A 35 0.66 13.36 -2.41
CA GLU A 35 -0.45 14.25 -2.10
C GLU A 35 -0.91 14.16 -0.64
N MET A 36 -0.35 13.23 0.12
CA MET A 36 -0.72 13.01 1.52
C MET A 36 0.15 13.79 2.49
N GLN A 37 -0.35 13.97 3.70
CA GLN A 37 0.38 14.64 4.78
C GLN A 37 1.18 13.61 5.59
N PRO A 38 2.30 14.02 6.23
CA PRO A 38 3.05 13.12 7.09
C PRO A 38 2.17 12.54 8.19
N GLY A 39 2.33 11.25 8.46
CA GLY A 39 1.54 10.54 9.46
C GLY A 39 0.26 9.92 8.94
N GLU A 40 -0.17 10.25 7.73
CA GLU A 40 -1.35 9.65 7.13
C GLU A 40 -1.04 8.25 6.60
N ILE A 41 -2.07 7.40 6.55
CA ILE A 41 -1.95 6.01 6.15
C ILE A 41 -2.69 5.77 4.85
N ILE A 42 -2.02 5.11 3.90
CA ILE A 42 -2.60 4.71 2.62
C ILE A 42 -2.83 3.20 2.60
N GLU A 43 -3.96 2.80 2.02
CA GLU A 43 -4.25 1.41 1.73
C GLU A 43 -4.21 1.22 0.21
N VAL A 44 -3.38 0.30 -0.25
CA VAL A 44 -3.24 -0.01 -1.68
C VAL A 44 -3.81 -1.38 -1.95
N LEU A 45 -4.78 -1.47 -2.85
CA LEU A 45 -5.37 -2.74 -3.27
C LEU A 45 -4.72 -3.16 -4.58
N SER A 46 -4.16 -4.37 -4.61
CA SER A 46 -3.50 -4.88 -5.81
C SER A 46 -3.68 -6.39 -5.94
N SER A 47 -3.86 -6.85 -7.17
CA SER A 47 -3.90 -8.28 -7.48
C SER A 47 -2.57 -8.77 -8.08
N ASP A 48 -1.58 -7.91 -8.21
CA ASP A 48 -0.30 -8.22 -8.82
C ASP A 48 0.76 -8.57 -7.77
N ALA A 49 1.34 -9.78 -7.87
CA ALA A 49 2.38 -10.24 -6.94
C ALA A 49 3.65 -9.37 -6.99
N GLY A 50 3.96 -8.78 -8.15
CA GLY A 50 5.10 -7.86 -8.28
C GLY A 50 4.92 -6.62 -7.41
N THR A 51 3.71 -6.11 -7.31
CA THR A 51 3.39 -4.98 -6.44
C THR A 51 3.64 -5.32 -4.98
N LYS A 52 3.22 -6.49 -4.54
CA LYS A 52 3.43 -6.94 -3.16
C LYS A 52 4.91 -7.01 -2.81
N ARG A 53 5.75 -7.32 -3.79
CA ARG A 53 7.20 -7.39 -3.61
C ARG A 53 7.84 -6.00 -3.68
N ASP A 54 7.45 -5.19 -4.67
CA ASP A 54 8.15 -3.95 -5.00
C ASP A 54 7.73 -2.75 -4.16
N VAL A 55 6.46 -2.64 -3.80
CA VAL A 55 5.97 -1.52 -3.01
C VAL A 55 6.61 -1.45 -1.61
N PRO A 56 6.72 -2.56 -0.86
CA PRO A 56 7.42 -2.52 0.42
C PRO A 56 8.86 -2.07 0.30
N LYS A 57 9.59 -2.54 -0.71
CA LYS A 57 10.99 -2.16 -0.94
C LYS A 57 11.10 -0.67 -1.23
N TRP A 58 10.21 -0.15 -2.07
CA TRP A 58 10.20 1.26 -2.40
C TRP A 58 9.86 2.12 -1.17
N ALA A 59 8.88 1.71 -0.37
CA ALA A 59 8.48 2.44 0.82
C ALA A 59 9.63 2.57 1.81
N VAL A 60 10.34 1.49 2.07
CA VAL A 60 11.51 1.49 2.95
C VAL A 60 12.61 2.39 2.39
N LYS A 61 12.86 2.33 1.10
CA LYS A 61 13.87 3.17 0.44
C LYS A 61 13.55 4.66 0.56
N LYS A 62 12.27 5.02 0.57
CA LYS A 62 11.82 6.41 0.75
C LYS A 62 11.62 6.81 2.21
N GLU A 63 11.98 5.92 3.13
CA GLU A 63 11.86 6.15 4.56
C GLU A 63 10.41 6.30 5.04
N TYR A 64 9.45 5.78 4.29
CA TYR A 64 8.08 5.64 4.74
C TYR A 64 7.95 4.38 5.59
N GLU A 65 7.01 4.37 6.52
CA GLU A 65 6.79 3.20 7.35
C GLU A 65 5.86 2.21 6.64
N TYR A 66 6.40 1.05 6.26
CA TYR A 66 5.59 -0.02 5.70
C TYR A 66 4.99 -0.82 6.85
N LEU A 67 3.67 -0.74 7.02
CA LEU A 67 3.01 -1.36 8.17
C LEU A 67 2.74 -2.85 7.96
N GLY A 68 2.57 -3.27 6.72
CA GLY A 68 2.31 -4.67 6.42
C GLY A 68 1.29 -4.83 5.32
N ASP A 69 0.87 -6.07 5.12
CA ASP A 69 -0.14 -6.38 4.11
C ASP A 69 -1.15 -7.39 4.65
N VAL A 70 -2.33 -7.38 4.05
CA VAL A 70 -3.37 -8.37 4.31
C VAL A 70 -3.74 -9.03 3.00
N ARG A 71 -3.72 -10.36 2.98
CA ARG A 71 -4.12 -11.11 1.81
C ARG A 71 -5.64 -11.31 1.83
N GLU A 72 -6.29 -10.89 0.76
CA GLU A 72 -7.71 -11.11 0.55
C GLU A 72 -7.92 -12.13 -0.56
N ASP A 73 -9.17 -12.47 -0.84
CA ASP A 73 -9.48 -13.41 -1.90
C ASP A 73 -9.27 -12.76 -3.26
N GLY A 74 -8.18 -13.13 -3.92
CA GLY A 74 -7.84 -12.63 -5.26
C GLY A 74 -7.07 -11.32 -5.30
N TYR A 75 -6.74 -10.72 -4.15
CA TYR A 75 -5.96 -9.48 -4.12
C TYR A 75 -5.29 -9.29 -2.76
N PHE A 76 -4.48 -8.22 -2.66
CA PHE A 76 -3.78 -7.84 -1.43
C PHE A 76 -4.13 -6.42 -1.03
N ARG A 77 -4.09 -6.15 0.29
CA ARG A 77 -4.17 -4.80 0.84
C ARG A 77 -2.82 -4.48 1.45
N LEU A 78 -2.18 -3.41 0.98
CA LEU A 78 -0.86 -2.98 1.46
C LEU A 78 -1.04 -1.66 2.23
N TYR A 79 -0.38 -1.54 3.38
CA TYR A 79 -0.53 -0.39 4.27
C TYR A 79 0.80 0.32 4.46
N ILE A 80 0.80 1.62 4.17
CA ILE A 80 2.00 2.46 4.29
C ILE A 80 1.63 3.73 5.04
N LYS A 81 2.48 4.12 5.99
CA LYS A 81 2.33 5.38 6.72
C LYS A 81 3.36 6.37 6.20
N LYS A 82 2.92 7.57 5.83
CA LYS A 82 3.80 8.62 5.31
C LYS A 82 4.61 9.33 6.41
#